data_2888e9870d273ad07bceb53cd62b7511
#
_entry.id   2888e9870d273ad07bceb53cd62b7511
#
_cell.length_a   1.000
_cell.length_b   1.000
_cell.length_c   1.000
_cell.angle_alpha   90.00
_cell.angle_beta   90.00
_cell.angle_gamma   90.00
#
_symmetry.space_group_name_H-M   'P 1'
#
loop_
_entity.id
_entity.type
_entity.pdbx_description
1 polymer ?
#
loop_
_entity_poly.entity_id
_entity_poly.type
_entity_poly.pdbx_seq_one_letter_code
_entity_poly.pdbx_strand_id
1 'polypeptide(L)'
;MCQKYQLDYEIIQAVEGKAISKQEYLNIVDYEKMLNFHKRELGLGELGCSLSHKKCYEKILQENLKYAVILEDDAYFDESLLEFLQHFNEFPKDLELLLLGHQRQVYNDDGFRIESPYSRRFAKKILNCKIRRLIARGNGTYGYFITKNGALKLLSHLEKIYLPIDALTCNEKVLNTYALFPALVYTHENFMLESSTQDDKKFLKKKNKISKYIKKIHIFIKYFLPSLKKVRPYEN
;
A
#
# COMPACT_ATOMS: atom_id res chain seq x y z
N MET A 1 -18.48 -9.71 -1.35
CA MET A 1 -17.72 -10.45 -2.37
C MET A 1 -17.29 -11.83 -1.86
N CYS A 2 -16.62 -11.97 -0.71
CA CYS A 2 -16.15 -13.27 -0.20
C CYS A 2 -17.25 -14.32 -0.08
N GLN A 3 -18.42 -13.96 0.45
CA GLN A 3 -19.60 -14.86 0.51
C GLN A 3 -20.07 -15.34 -0.86
N LYS A 4 -20.13 -14.42 -1.86
CA LYS A 4 -20.53 -14.77 -3.23
C LYS A 4 -19.66 -15.88 -3.84
N TYR A 5 -18.36 -15.86 -3.53
CA TYR A 5 -17.40 -16.81 -4.06
C TYR A 5 -17.07 -17.96 -3.08
N GLN A 6 -17.80 -18.09 -1.98
CA GLN A 6 -17.62 -19.14 -0.96
C GLN A 6 -16.16 -19.25 -0.48
N LEU A 7 -15.49 -18.11 -0.32
CA LEU A 7 -14.13 -18.06 0.18
C LEU A 7 -14.13 -18.29 1.69
N ASP A 8 -13.08 -18.92 2.20
CA ASP A 8 -12.78 -18.90 3.62
C ASP A 8 -12.17 -17.54 3.98
N TYR A 9 -12.85 -16.80 4.85
CA TYR A 9 -12.45 -15.44 5.22
C TYR A 9 -12.82 -15.12 6.66
N GLU A 10 -12.09 -14.22 7.25
CA GLU A 10 -12.38 -13.66 8.56
C GLU A 10 -12.48 -12.13 8.47
N ILE A 11 -13.43 -11.57 9.20
CA ILE A 11 -13.59 -10.10 9.33
C ILE A 11 -12.81 -9.67 10.57
N ILE A 12 -11.75 -8.92 10.37
CA ILE A 12 -10.99 -8.30 11.45
C ILE A 12 -11.63 -6.96 11.81
N GLN A 13 -12.14 -6.86 13.04
CA GLN A 13 -12.76 -5.63 13.51
C GLN A 13 -11.79 -4.45 13.44
N ALA A 14 -12.13 -3.46 12.63
CA ALA A 14 -11.35 -2.25 12.45
C ALA A 14 -11.19 -1.46 13.76
N VAL A 15 -10.10 -0.72 13.86
CA VAL A 15 -9.87 0.24 14.95
C VAL A 15 -10.48 1.58 14.56
N GLU A 16 -11.45 2.05 15.35
CA GLU A 16 -12.03 3.36 15.13
C GLU A 16 -11.05 4.44 15.59
N GLY A 17 -10.36 5.06 14.64
CA GLY A 17 -9.34 6.07 14.92
C GLY A 17 -9.88 7.25 15.76
N LYS A 18 -11.12 7.69 15.51
CA LYS A 18 -11.76 8.80 16.23
C LYS A 18 -11.97 8.49 17.73
N ALA A 19 -11.99 7.24 18.13
CA ALA A 19 -12.11 6.83 19.52
C ALA A 19 -10.77 6.91 20.29
N ILE A 20 -9.64 7.08 19.59
CA ILE A 20 -8.31 7.15 20.22
C ILE A 20 -8.14 8.48 20.93
N SER A 21 -7.92 8.44 22.24
CA SER A 21 -7.65 9.62 23.04
C SER A 21 -6.27 10.22 22.73
N LYS A 22 -6.07 11.50 23.07
CA LYS A 22 -4.77 12.17 22.89
C LYS A 22 -3.63 11.44 23.62
N GLN A 23 -3.90 10.91 24.81
CA GLN A 23 -2.89 10.17 25.58
C GLN A 23 -2.52 8.85 24.90
N GLU A 24 -3.50 8.10 24.41
CA GLU A 24 -3.27 6.87 23.66
C GLU A 24 -2.51 7.15 22.36
N TYR A 25 -2.89 8.21 21.63
CA TYR A 25 -2.18 8.65 20.44
C TYR A 25 -0.68 8.81 20.71
N LEU A 26 -0.31 9.57 21.74
CA LEU A 26 1.09 9.79 22.11
C LEU A 26 1.82 8.51 22.55
N ASN A 27 1.08 7.55 23.12
CA ASN A 27 1.65 6.25 23.49
C ASN A 27 1.87 5.32 22.28
N ILE A 28 1.07 5.48 21.22
CA ILE A 28 1.11 4.62 20.03
C ILE A 28 2.14 5.13 19.01
N VAL A 29 2.29 6.45 18.87
CA VAL A 29 3.16 7.04 17.84
C VAL A 29 4.61 7.25 18.31
N ASP A 30 5.55 7.18 17.38
CA ASP A 30 6.87 7.75 17.51
C ASP A 30 6.82 9.19 16.98
N TYR A 31 6.55 10.14 17.86
CA TYR A 31 6.25 11.52 17.48
C TYR A 31 7.42 12.20 16.79
N GLU A 32 8.64 12.02 17.29
CA GLU A 32 9.85 12.61 16.69
C GLU A 32 10.10 12.05 15.30
N LYS A 33 10.07 10.73 15.18
CA LYS A 33 10.27 10.04 13.89
C LYS A 33 9.18 10.38 12.89
N MET A 34 7.92 10.49 13.35
CA MET A 34 6.79 10.91 12.53
C MET A 34 7.03 12.30 11.93
N LEU A 35 7.40 13.30 12.72
CA LEU A 35 7.70 14.64 12.22
C LEU A 35 8.92 14.67 11.29
N ASN A 36 9.94 13.84 11.56
CA ASN A 36 11.13 13.76 10.72
C ASN A 36 10.87 13.12 9.35
N PHE A 37 10.06 12.05 9.28
CA PHE A 37 9.81 11.30 8.05
C PHE A 37 8.53 11.70 7.34
N HIS A 38 7.42 11.88 8.09
CA HIS A 38 6.12 12.20 7.51
C HIS A 38 5.90 13.72 7.35
N LYS A 39 6.63 14.54 8.10
CA LYS A 39 6.59 16.02 8.09
C LYS A 39 5.26 16.62 8.58
N ARG A 40 4.39 15.82 9.15
CA ARG A 40 3.14 16.21 9.80
C ARG A 40 2.69 15.13 10.79
N GLU A 41 1.73 15.46 11.62
CA GLU A 41 1.04 14.45 12.43
C GLU A 41 0.20 13.51 11.56
N LEU A 42 0.06 12.28 12.03
CA LEU A 42 -0.87 11.32 11.46
C LEU A 42 -2.30 11.69 11.84
N GLY A 43 -3.21 11.67 10.89
CA GLY A 43 -4.63 11.78 11.18
C GLY A 43 -5.15 10.56 11.95
N LEU A 44 -6.20 10.74 12.73
CA LEU A 44 -6.81 9.64 13.49
C LEU A 44 -7.30 8.49 12.59
N GLY A 45 -7.80 8.81 11.40
CA GLY A 45 -8.18 7.81 10.39
C GLY A 45 -6.97 7.02 9.88
N GLU A 46 -5.84 7.68 9.59
CA GLU A 46 -4.60 7.03 9.17
C GLU A 46 -4.03 6.12 10.29
N LEU A 47 -4.14 6.57 11.54
CA LEU A 47 -3.72 5.78 12.69
C LEU A 47 -4.62 4.57 12.90
N GLY A 48 -5.95 4.74 12.85
CA GLY A 48 -6.92 3.64 12.94
C GLY A 48 -6.73 2.58 11.86
N CYS A 49 -6.50 3.03 10.60
CA CYS A 49 -6.18 2.14 9.49
C CYS A 49 -4.90 1.36 9.76
N SER A 50 -3.82 2.03 10.20
CA SER A 50 -2.54 1.36 10.52
C SER A 50 -2.68 0.32 11.63
N LEU A 51 -3.47 0.62 12.67
CA LEU A 51 -3.75 -0.32 13.76
C LEU A 51 -4.63 -1.50 13.31
N SER A 52 -5.57 -1.28 12.40
CA SER A 52 -6.40 -2.35 11.83
C SER A 52 -5.54 -3.34 11.04
N HIS A 53 -4.66 -2.84 10.19
CA HIS A 53 -3.69 -3.69 9.46
C HIS A 53 -2.71 -4.39 10.40
N LYS A 54 -2.28 -3.74 11.49
CA LYS A 54 -1.46 -4.37 12.54
C LYS A 54 -2.13 -5.62 13.09
N LYS A 55 -3.43 -5.57 13.42
CA LYS A 55 -4.21 -6.75 13.86
C LYS A 55 -4.19 -7.89 12.83
N CYS A 56 -4.32 -7.56 11.53
CA CYS A 56 -4.24 -8.57 10.48
C CYS A 56 -2.87 -9.27 10.45
N TYR A 57 -1.77 -8.49 10.61
CA TYR A 57 -0.43 -9.08 10.65
C TYR A 57 -0.17 -9.91 11.90
N GLU A 58 -0.64 -9.46 13.07
CA GLU A 58 -0.60 -10.23 14.32
C GLU A 58 -1.31 -11.56 14.17
N LYS A 59 -2.48 -11.58 13.53
CA LYS A 59 -3.23 -12.81 13.23
C LYS A 59 -2.47 -13.76 12.31
N ILE A 60 -1.85 -13.27 11.25
CA ILE A 60 -1.00 -14.08 10.35
C ILE A 60 0.08 -14.81 11.15
N LEU A 61 0.69 -14.13 12.14
CA LEU A 61 1.73 -14.75 12.98
C LEU A 61 1.16 -15.72 13.99
N GLN A 62 0.07 -15.36 14.67
CA GLN A 62 -0.59 -16.21 15.67
C GLN A 62 -1.05 -17.53 15.07
N GLU A 63 -1.62 -17.52 13.88
CA GLU A 63 -2.07 -18.70 13.17
C GLU A 63 -0.98 -19.38 12.32
N ASN A 64 0.22 -18.82 12.35
CA ASN A 64 1.36 -19.34 11.58
C ASN A 64 1.10 -19.46 10.07
N LEU A 65 0.29 -18.56 9.51
CA LEU A 65 -0.05 -18.56 8.09
C LEU A 65 1.18 -18.24 7.25
N LYS A 66 1.43 -19.01 6.20
CA LYS A 66 2.54 -18.72 5.26
C LYS A 66 2.32 -17.44 4.48
N TYR A 67 1.06 -17.15 4.16
CA TYR A 67 0.59 -15.98 3.42
C TYR A 67 -0.89 -15.72 3.71
N ALA A 68 -1.33 -14.52 3.42
CA ALA A 68 -2.74 -14.12 3.46
C ALA A 68 -3.07 -13.11 2.36
N VAL A 69 -4.33 -13.00 2.00
CA VAL A 69 -4.88 -11.88 1.25
C VAL A 69 -5.61 -10.97 2.23
N ILE A 70 -5.25 -9.69 2.23
CA ILE A 70 -5.91 -8.66 3.04
C ILE A 70 -6.65 -7.75 2.09
N LEU A 71 -7.92 -7.51 2.38
CA LEU A 71 -8.82 -6.64 1.60
C LEU A 71 -9.41 -5.58 2.53
N GLU A 72 -9.48 -4.33 2.08
CA GLU A 72 -10.26 -3.28 2.75
C GLU A 72 -11.77 -3.56 2.56
N ASP A 73 -12.61 -3.01 3.40
CA ASP A 73 -14.06 -3.28 3.44
C ASP A 73 -14.80 -2.75 2.20
N ASP A 74 -14.24 -1.75 1.53
CA ASP A 74 -14.72 -1.19 0.26
C ASP A 74 -14.10 -1.88 -0.98
N ALA A 75 -13.29 -2.92 -0.79
CA ALA A 75 -12.64 -3.62 -1.88
C ALA A 75 -13.63 -4.45 -2.71
N TYR A 76 -13.53 -4.29 -4.03
CA TYR A 76 -14.28 -5.04 -5.01
C TYR A 76 -13.33 -5.87 -5.90
N PHE A 77 -13.74 -7.11 -6.22
CA PHE A 77 -13.00 -8.01 -7.13
C PHE A 77 -13.96 -8.97 -7.85
N ASP A 78 -13.50 -9.61 -8.90
CA ASP A 78 -14.21 -10.63 -9.66
C ASP A 78 -13.47 -11.98 -9.65
N GLU A 79 -13.95 -12.93 -10.45
CA GLU A 79 -13.39 -14.27 -10.57
C GLU A 79 -11.94 -14.28 -11.05
N SER A 80 -11.52 -13.27 -11.81
CA SER A 80 -10.14 -13.17 -12.31
C SER A 80 -9.11 -13.10 -11.18
N LEU A 81 -9.48 -12.52 -10.02
CA LEU A 81 -8.62 -12.53 -8.85
C LEU A 81 -8.41 -13.95 -8.32
N LEU A 82 -9.48 -14.74 -8.25
CA LEU A 82 -9.43 -16.11 -7.74
C LEU A 82 -8.59 -17.00 -8.65
N GLU A 83 -8.80 -16.90 -9.97
CA GLU A 83 -8.01 -17.60 -10.97
C GLU A 83 -6.53 -17.23 -10.85
N PHE A 84 -6.22 -15.93 -10.73
CA PHE A 84 -4.86 -15.45 -10.58
C PHE A 84 -4.20 -15.99 -9.30
N LEU A 85 -4.90 -15.99 -8.16
CA LEU A 85 -4.38 -16.45 -6.89
C LEU A 85 -4.09 -17.96 -6.87
N GLN A 86 -4.69 -18.78 -7.71
CA GLN A 86 -4.34 -20.21 -7.85
C GLN A 86 -2.88 -20.40 -8.32
N HIS A 87 -2.31 -19.38 -8.97
CA HIS A 87 -0.93 -19.38 -9.47
C HIS A 87 0.09 -18.81 -8.46
N PHE A 88 -0.23 -18.70 -7.17
CA PHE A 88 0.64 -18.07 -6.18
C PHE A 88 2.03 -18.74 -6.08
N ASN A 89 2.16 -20.02 -6.39
CA ASN A 89 3.44 -20.72 -6.42
C ASN A 89 4.40 -20.19 -7.52
N GLU A 90 3.85 -19.48 -8.52
CA GLU A 90 4.62 -18.86 -9.59
C GLU A 90 5.06 -17.43 -9.26
N PHE A 91 4.66 -16.86 -8.13
CA PHE A 91 5.05 -15.51 -7.74
C PHE A 91 6.58 -15.39 -7.58
N PRO A 92 7.15 -14.18 -7.73
CA PRO A 92 8.58 -13.97 -7.49
C PRO A 92 8.97 -14.48 -6.11
N LYS A 93 10.07 -15.23 -6.01
CA LYS A 93 10.48 -15.89 -4.75
C LYS A 93 10.82 -14.91 -3.63
N ASP A 94 11.26 -13.70 -3.98
CA ASP A 94 11.57 -12.63 -3.04
C ASP A 94 10.37 -11.72 -2.74
N LEU A 95 9.17 -12.06 -3.27
CA LEU A 95 7.96 -11.28 -3.02
C LEU A 95 7.58 -11.36 -1.54
N GLU A 96 7.41 -10.21 -0.92
CA GLU A 96 6.90 -10.09 0.45
C GLU A 96 5.48 -9.52 0.48
N LEU A 97 5.15 -8.64 -0.48
CA LEU A 97 3.82 -8.08 -0.65
C LEU A 97 3.52 -7.88 -2.14
N LEU A 98 2.32 -8.30 -2.57
CA LEU A 98 1.78 -8.04 -3.90
C LEU A 98 0.52 -7.20 -3.79
N LEU A 99 0.59 -5.96 -4.24
CA LEU A 99 -0.58 -5.10 -4.38
C LEU A 99 -1.48 -5.65 -5.50
N LEU A 100 -2.66 -6.10 -5.13
CA LEU A 100 -3.71 -6.60 -6.03
C LEU A 100 -4.57 -5.44 -6.54
N GLY A 101 -4.71 -4.40 -5.69
CA GLY A 101 -5.30 -3.11 -5.99
C GLY A 101 -4.34 -1.98 -5.59
N HIS A 102 -4.12 -1.01 -6.49
CA HIS A 102 -3.23 0.11 -6.24
C HIS A 102 -3.54 1.29 -7.16
N GLN A 103 -3.13 2.49 -6.75
CA GLN A 103 -3.20 3.66 -7.61
C GLN A 103 -2.06 3.65 -8.62
N ARG A 104 -2.38 3.38 -9.89
CA ARG A 104 -1.40 3.44 -10.98
C ARG A 104 -0.90 4.86 -11.21
N GLN A 105 -1.78 5.83 -11.07
CA GLN A 105 -1.47 7.24 -11.26
C GLN A 105 -2.06 8.03 -10.10
N VAL A 106 -1.24 8.86 -9.49
CA VAL A 106 -1.63 9.70 -8.37
C VAL A 106 -1.34 11.16 -8.69
N TYR A 107 -2.06 12.05 -8.04
CA TYR A 107 -1.72 13.47 -8.04
C TYR A 107 -0.76 13.73 -6.88
N ASN A 108 0.36 14.38 -7.16
CA ASN A 108 1.23 14.85 -6.09
C ASN A 108 0.63 16.13 -5.46
N ASP A 109 1.27 16.62 -4.39
CA ASP A 109 0.85 17.82 -3.64
C ASP A 109 0.73 19.08 -4.50
N ASP A 110 1.33 19.08 -5.69
CA ASP A 110 1.27 20.18 -6.65
C ASP A 110 0.20 19.96 -7.74
N GLY A 111 -0.59 18.90 -7.66
CA GLY A 111 -1.64 18.57 -8.61
C GLY A 111 -1.14 17.97 -9.93
N PHE A 112 0.09 17.45 -9.97
CA PHE A 112 0.59 16.74 -11.16
C PHE A 112 0.26 15.26 -11.08
N ARG A 113 -0.21 14.72 -12.19
CA ARG A 113 -0.41 13.28 -12.36
C ARG A 113 0.94 12.59 -12.51
N ILE A 114 1.23 11.64 -11.65
CA ILE A 114 2.45 10.85 -11.67
C ILE A 114 2.10 9.35 -11.71
N GLU A 115 2.91 8.57 -12.41
CA GLU A 115 2.79 7.12 -12.40
C GLU A 115 3.59 6.56 -11.23
N SER A 116 3.01 5.63 -10.49
CA SER A 116 3.72 4.91 -9.42
C SER A 116 4.95 4.18 -9.98
N PRO A 117 6.06 4.19 -9.25
CA PRO A 117 7.36 3.79 -9.77
C PRO A 117 7.55 2.27 -9.72
N TYR A 118 6.86 1.55 -10.59
CA TYR A 118 7.07 0.11 -10.77
C TYR A 118 8.00 -0.17 -11.95
N SER A 119 8.85 -1.18 -11.81
CA SER A 119 9.80 -1.58 -12.86
C SER A 119 9.07 -1.86 -14.18
N ARG A 120 9.52 -1.22 -15.26
CA ARG A 120 9.02 -1.48 -16.62
C ARG A 120 9.80 -2.57 -17.33
N ARG A 121 11.06 -2.81 -16.92
CA ARG A 121 11.96 -3.77 -17.55
C ARG A 121 11.86 -5.17 -16.98
N PHE A 122 11.40 -5.28 -15.73
CA PHE A 122 11.13 -6.56 -15.11
C PHE A 122 9.64 -6.69 -14.85
N ALA A 123 9.04 -7.69 -15.46
CA ALA A 123 7.66 -8.07 -15.21
C ALA A 123 7.55 -9.58 -15.38
N LYS A 124 7.13 -10.29 -14.31
CA LYS A 124 6.72 -11.69 -14.43
C LYS A 124 5.30 -11.72 -14.95
N LYS A 125 5.05 -12.46 -16.04
CA LYS A 125 3.71 -12.66 -16.57
C LYS A 125 3.11 -13.93 -15.98
N ILE A 126 1.89 -13.83 -15.46
CA ILE A 126 1.05 -14.94 -15.01
C ILE A 126 -0.34 -14.67 -15.58
N LEU A 127 -0.86 -15.61 -16.37
CA LEU A 127 -2.08 -15.42 -17.14
C LEU A 127 -2.02 -14.12 -17.97
N ASN A 128 -3.04 -13.27 -17.88
CA ASN A 128 -3.10 -11.97 -18.53
C ASN A 128 -2.50 -10.83 -17.71
N CYS A 129 -1.93 -11.13 -16.53
CA CYS A 129 -1.39 -10.16 -15.60
C CYS A 129 0.14 -10.09 -15.65
N LYS A 130 0.68 -8.93 -15.28
CA LYS A 130 2.11 -8.69 -15.10
C LYS A 130 2.37 -8.27 -13.66
N ILE A 131 3.21 -9.01 -12.96
CA ILE A 131 3.70 -8.64 -11.63
C ILE A 131 4.94 -7.76 -11.83
N ARG A 132 4.91 -6.52 -11.33
CA ARG A 132 5.99 -5.54 -11.48
C ARG A 132 6.52 -5.10 -10.11
N ARG A 133 7.83 -5.12 -9.92
CA ARG A 133 8.46 -4.72 -8.66
C ARG A 133 8.40 -3.21 -8.46
N LEU A 134 8.08 -2.80 -7.23
CA LEU A 134 8.22 -1.42 -6.77
C LEU A 134 9.72 -1.07 -6.64
N ILE A 135 10.12 0.09 -7.16
CA ILE A 135 11.52 0.55 -7.20
C ILE A 135 11.73 1.94 -6.63
N ALA A 136 10.66 2.56 -6.15
CA ALA A 136 10.63 3.76 -5.33
C ALA A 136 9.26 3.84 -4.66
N ARG A 137 9.01 4.80 -3.77
CA ARG A 137 7.76 4.92 -3.02
C ARG A 137 6.52 4.93 -3.94
N GLY A 138 5.61 4.00 -3.72
CA GLY A 138 4.30 3.88 -4.39
C GLY A 138 3.14 4.46 -3.57
N ASN A 139 1.91 4.14 -3.96
CA ASN A 139 0.67 4.56 -3.29
C ASN A 139 -0.47 3.56 -3.51
N GLY A 140 -1.35 3.48 -2.52
CA GLY A 140 -2.61 2.72 -2.55
C GLY A 140 -2.46 1.27 -2.07
N THR A 141 -3.42 0.84 -1.25
CA THR A 141 -3.39 -0.46 -0.57
C THR A 141 -4.80 -1.02 -0.39
N TYR A 142 -5.61 -1.04 -1.45
CA TYR A 142 -7.02 -1.48 -1.36
C TYR A 142 -7.18 -2.97 -1.10
N GLY A 143 -6.17 -3.75 -1.54
CA GLY A 143 -6.10 -5.19 -1.35
C GLY A 143 -4.74 -5.70 -1.78
N TYR A 144 -4.20 -6.64 -1.03
CA TYR A 144 -2.87 -7.18 -1.28
C TYR A 144 -2.72 -8.60 -0.73
N PHE A 145 -1.87 -9.37 -1.40
CA PHE A 145 -1.32 -10.61 -0.90
C PHE A 145 -0.05 -10.31 -0.11
N ILE A 146 0.13 -10.93 1.05
CA ILE A 146 1.30 -10.74 1.90
C ILE A 146 1.83 -12.08 2.41
N THR A 147 3.15 -12.21 2.45
CA THR A 147 3.82 -13.35 3.08
C THR A 147 4.00 -13.11 4.57
N LYS A 148 4.22 -14.20 5.33
CA LYS A 148 4.55 -14.12 6.76
C LYS A 148 5.74 -13.21 7.04
N ASN A 149 6.80 -13.27 6.20
CA ASN A 149 7.97 -12.40 6.33
C ASN A 149 7.61 -10.93 6.10
N GLY A 150 6.76 -10.64 5.12
CA GLY A 150 6.24 -9.29 4.90
C GLY A 150 5.48 -8.76 6.11
N ALA A 151 4.59 -9.58 6.70
CA ALA A 151 3.85 -9.23 7.91
C ALA A 151 4.78 -8.96 9.11
N LEU A 152 5.80 -9.80 9.33
CA LEU A 152 6.82 -9.59 10.37
C LEU A 152 7.54 -8.26 10.24
N LYS A 153 8.00 -7.92 9.02
CA LYS A 153 8.67 -6.65 8.75
C LYS A 153 7.76 -5.45 9.02
N LEU A 154 6.48 -5.52 8.59
CA LEU A 154 5.54 -4.44 8.85
C LEU A 154 5.24 -4.29 10.34
N LEU A 155 5.09 -5.38 11.08
CA LEU A 155 4.88 -5.32 12.54
C LEU A 155 6.01 -4.60 13.26
N SER A 156 7.28 -4.83 12.90
CA SER A 156 8.41 -4.12 13.51
C SER A 156 8.36 -2.59 13.29
N HIS A 157 7.77 -2.13 12.17
CA HIS A 157 7.54 -0.72 11.91
C HIS A 157 6.28 -0.16 12.60
N LEU A 158 5.39 -1.05 13.06
CA LEU A 158 4.13 -0.70 13.73
C LEU A 158 4.19 -0.86 15.26
N GLU A 159 5.34 -1.17 15.84
CA GLU A 159 5.54 -1.12 17.31
C GLU A 159 5.32 0.28 17.84
N LYS A 160 5.89 1.27 17.15
CA LYS A 160 5.63 2.70 17.32
C LYS A 160 5.36 3.29 15.94
N ILE A 161 4.14 3.75 15.72
CA ILE A 161 3.68 4.19 14.38
C ILE A 161 4.23 5.58 14.07
N TYR A 162 4.86 5.75 12.92
CA TYR A 162 5.40 7.04 12.46
C TYR A 162 5.07 7.35 11.00
N LEU A 163 4.47 6.41 10.29
CA LEU A 163 3.99 6.55 8.91
C LEU A 163 2.63 5.86 8.77
N PRO A 164 1.74 6.34 7.89
CA PRO A 164 0.52 5.62 7.56
C PRO A 164 0.87 4.29 6.87
N ILE A 165 -0.03 3.31 6.96
CA ILE A 165 0.23 1.95 6.48
C ILE A 165 0.56 1.88 4.99
N ASP A 166 -0.09 2.68 4.15
CA ASP A 166 0.17 2.75 2.71
C ASP A 166 1.60 3.25 2.41
N ALA A 167 2.14 4.12 3.27
CA ALA A 167 3.51 4.58 3.16
C ALA A 167 4.55 3.54 3.60
N LEU A 168 4.15 2.50 4.33
CA LEU A 168 5.00 1.36 4.70
C LEU A 168 4.88 0.23 3.66
N THR A 169 3.67 -0.18 3.30
CA THR A 169 3.41 -1.24 2.32
C THR A 169 3.92 -0.89 0.92
N CYS A 170 3.89 0.39 0.56
CA CYS A 170 4.38 0.92 -0.72
C CYS A 170 5.79 1.52 -0.61
N ASN A 171 6.66 0.97 0.22
CA ASN A 171 8.04 1.44 0.41
C ASN A 171 9.06 0.35 0.07
N GLU A 172 9.79 0.55 -1.02
CA GLU A 172 10.82 -0.37 -1.52
C GLU A 172 12.00 -0.61 -0.55
N LYS A 173 12.15 0.24 0.47
CA LYS A 173 13.17 0.10 1.51
C LYS A 173 12.69 -0.74 2.70
N VAL A 174 11.37 -0.93 2.82
CA VAL A 174 10.75 -1.72 3.90
C VAL A 174 10.48 -3.14 3.42
N LEU A 175 9.90 -3.27 2.23
CA LEU A 175 9.45 -4.55 1.67
C LEU A 175 9.89 -4.73 0.22
N ASN A 176 10.04 -5.99 -0.18
CA ASN A 176 10.01 -6.38 -1.58
C ASN A 176 8.56 -6.36 -2.09
N THR A 177 8.07 -5.15 -2.35
CA THR A 177 6.70 -4.93 -2.83
C THR A 177 6.63 -5.03 -4.33
N TYR A 178 5.60 -5.72 -4.78
CA TYR A 178 5.22 -5.86 -6.19
C TYR A 178 3.78 -5.35 -6.38
N ALA A 179 3.41 -5.07 -7.63
CA ALA A 179 2.03 -4.73 -7.98
C ALA A 179 1.59 -5.46 -9.24
N LEU A 180 0.30 -5.72 -9.31
CA LEU A 180 -0.36 -6.43 -10.39
C LEU A 180 -0.85 -5.47 -11.47
N PHE A 181 -0.62 -5.80 -12.74
CA PHE A 181 -1.06 -5.03 -13.90
C PHE A 181 -1.74 -5.93 -14.93
N PRO A 182 -3.05 -5.74 -15.23
CA PRO A 182 -3.94 -4.79 -14.56
C PRO A 182 -4.13 -5.14 -13.08
N ALA A 183 -4.60 -4.19 -12.27
CA ALA A 183 -5.09 -4.46 -10.93
C ALA A 183 -6.34 -5.37 -11.02
N LEU A 184 -6.52 -6.25 -10.04
CA LEU A 184 -7.69 -7.14 -9.93
C LEU A 184 -8.56 -6.84 -8.70
N VAL A 185 -8.12 -5.89 -7.86
CA VAL A 185 -8.90 -5.35 -6.75
C VAL A 185 -9.10 -3.86 -6.99
N TYR A 186 -10.33 -3.40 -6.81
CA TYR A 186 -10.77 -2.04 -7.06
C TYR A 186 -11.54 -1.50 -5.86
N THR A 187 -11.68 -0.18 -5.77
CA THR A 187 -12.61 0.48 -4.86
C THR A 187 -13.73 1.15 -5.67
N HIS A 188 -14.94 1.20 -5.16
CA HIS A 188 -16.01 1.97 -5.78
C HIS A 188 -15.71 3.46 -5.69
N GLU A 189 -15.86 4.21 -6.78
CA GLU A 189 -15.65 5.66 -6.81
C GLU A 189 -16.48 6.39 -5.76
N ASN A 190 -17.67 5.88 -5.44
CA ASN A 190 -18.54 6.45 -4.41
C ASN A 190 -17.97 6.36 -3.00
N PHE A 191 -17.16 5.33 -2.67
CA PHE A 191 -16.49 5.20 -1.38
C PHE A 191 -15.32 6.16 -1.21
N MET A 192 -14.72 6.63 -2.31
CA MET A 192 -13.67 7.66 -2.25
C MET A 192 -14.16 8.97 -1.64
N LEU A 193 -15.47 9.25 -1.68
CA LEU A 193 -16.09 10.44 -1.08
C LEU A 193 -16.35 10.28 0.43
N GLU A 194 -16.46 9.06 0.93
CA GLU A 194 -16.78 8.73 2.34
C GLU A 194 -15.59 8.29 3.17
N SER A 195 -14.39 8.23 2.57
CA SER A 195 -13.17 7.80 3.26
C SER A 195 -12.84 8.69 4.46
N SER A 196 -12.74 8.10 5.65
CA SER A 196 -12.38 8.78 6.90
C SER A 196 -11.02 9.47 6.87
N THR A 197 -10.14 9.09 5.92
CA THR A 197 -8.82 9.70 5.72
C THR A 197 -8.86 10.97 4.87
N GLN A 198 -9.98 11.30 4.22
CA GLN A 198 -10.10 12.52 3.38
C GLN A 198 -10.23 13.80 4.18
N ASP A 199 -10.79 13.74 5.38
CA ASP A 199 -10.93 14.93 6.26
C ASP A 199 -9.57 15.53 6.65
N ASP A 200 -8.51 14.72 6.60
CA ASP A 200 -7.15 15.12 6.97
C ASP A 200 -6.41 15.88 5.85
N LYS A 201 -6.96 15.97 4.62
CA LYS A 201 -6.26 16.51 3.44
C LYS A 201 -6.50 18.01 3.12
N LYS A 202 -7.19 18.76 3.98
CA LYS A 202 -7.65 20.15 3.68
C LYS A 202 -6.59 21.26 3.66
N PHE A 203 -5.29 21.00 3.59
CA PHE A 203 -4.25 22.05 3.63
C PHE A 203 -3.36 22.10 2.38
N LEU A 204 -3.90 22.48 1.22
CA LEU A 204 -3.10 22.70 0.01
C LEU A 204 -3.02 24.17 -0.39
N LYS A 205 -1.82 24.77 -0.31
CA LYS A 205 -1.53 26.14 -0.77
C LYS A 205 -1.20 26.18 -2.27
N LYS A 206 -1.80 27.14 -3.03
CA LYS A 206 -1.49 27.42 -4.45
C LYS A 206 -0.07 27.98 -4.63
N LYS A 207 0.75 27.41 -5.52
CA LYS A 207 2.13 27.85 -5.84
C LYS A 207 2.33 28.26 -7.32
N ASN A 208 3.36 29.09 -7.58
CA ASN A 208 3.67 29.83 -8.82
C ASN A 208 4.14 28.97 -10.04
N LYS A 209 3.90 29.49 -11.29
CA LYS A 209 4.07 28.79 -12.58
C LYS A 209 5.51 28.31 -12.92
N ILE A 210 6.56 29.02 -12.57
CA ILE A 210 7.96 28.65 -12.89
C ILE A 210 8.41 27.42 -12.10
N SER A 211 7.95 27.28 -10.86
CA SER A 211 8.13 26.10 -10.03
C SER A 211 7.57 24.81 -10.68
N LYS A 212 6.57 24.91 -11.56
CA LYS A 212 5.92 23.76 -12.22
C LYS A 212 6.85 23.01 -13.18
N TYR A 213 7.70 23.70 -13.95
CA TYR A 213 8.60 23.08 -14.92
C TYR A 213 9.74 22.32 -14.25
N ILE A 214 10.38 22.95 -13.27
CA ILE A 214 11.46 22.33 -12.48
C ILE A 214 10.94 21.09 -11.75
N LYS A 215 9.71 21.15 -11.22
CA LYS A 215 9.08 20.01 -10.55
C LYS A 215 8.71 18.89 -11.50
N LYS A 216 8.26 19.17 -12.73
CA LYS A 216 8.04 18.12 -13.74
C LYS A 216 9.32 17.34 -14.04
N ILE A 217 10.45 18.03 -14.17
CA ILE A 217 11.76 17.40 -14.39
C ILE A 217 12.15 16.57 -13.16
N HIS A 218 11.96 17.09 -11.95
CA HIS A 218 12.24 16.35 -10.71
C HIS A 218 11.39 15.08 -10.57
N ILE A 219 10.09 15.17 -10.88
CA ILE A 219 9.17 14.03 -10.89
C ILE A 219 9.59 12.99 -11.93
N PHE A 220 9.96 13.43 -13.13
CA PHE A 220 10.47 12.55 -14.18
C PHE A 220 11.73 11.81 -13.73
N ILE A 221 12.69 12.52 -13.16
CA ILE A 221 13.94 11.93 -12.63
C ILE A 221 13.61 10.97 -11.46
N LYS A 222 12.76 11.39 -10.53
CA LYS A 222 12.46 10.63 -9.30
C LYS A 222 11.65 9.36 -9.56
N TYR A 223 10.73 9.37 -10.52
CA TYR A 223 9.77 8.25 -10.73
C TYR A 223 9.95 7.54 -12.04
N PHE A 224 10.17 8.25 -13.14
CA PHE A 224 10.29 7.64 -14.46
C PHE A 224 11.65 6.96 -14.68
N LEU A 225 12.75 7.66 -14.44
CA LEU A 225 14.09 7.07 -14.63
C LEU A 225 14.31 5.81 -13.79
N PRO A 226 13.96 5.75 -12.48
CA PRO A 226 14.05 4.51 -11.73
C PRO A 226 13.24 3.36 -12.34
N SER A 227 12.05 3.66 -12.93
CA SER A 227 11.21 2.62 -13.57
C SER A 227 11.89 1.93 -14.75
N LEU A 228 12.91 2.54 -15.35
CA LEU A 228 13.70 1.97 -16.43
C LEU A 228 14.90 1.15 -15.94
N LYS A 229 15.25 1.20 -14.64
CA LYS A 229 16.34 0.38 -14.10
C LYS A 229 15.99 -1.09 -14.24
N LYS A 230 16.99 -1.88 -14.66
CA LYS A 230 16.90 -3.33 -14.71
C LYS A 230 16.98 -3.84 -13.27
N VAL A 231 15.84 -4.23 -12.72
CA VAL A 231 15.80 -4.96 -11.44
C VAL A 231 16.00 -6.42 -11.79
N ARG A 232 17.14 -6.99 -11.41
CA ARG A 232 17.33 -8.44 -11.53
C ARG A 232 16.38 -9.11 -10.55
N PRO A 233 15.64 -10.17 -10.97
CA PRO A 233 15.04 -11.06 -9.99
C PRO A 233 16.18 -11.64 -9.16
N TYR A 234 15.94 -11.87 -7.87
CA TYR A 234 16.87 -12.64 -7.07
C TYR A 234 16.99 -14.02 -7.73
N GLU A 235 18.14 -14.28 -8.31
CA GLU A 235 18.55 -15.63 -8.69
C GLU A 235 18.77 -16.38 -7.38
N ASN A 236 18.21 -17.58 -7.31
CA ASN A 236 18.23 -18.49 -6.14
C ASN A 236 19.63 -18.80 -5.63
#